data_5aaa3acc02946bf57ed9b6c5b977f215
#
_entry.id   5aaa3acc02946bf57ed9b6c5b977f215
#
_cell.length_a   1.000
_cell.length_b   1.000
_cell.length_c   1.000
_cell.angle_alpha   90.00
_cell.angle_beta   90.00
_cell.angle_gamma   90.00
#
_symmetry.space_group_name_H-M   'P 1'
#
loop_
_entity.id
_entity.type
_entity.pdbx_description
1 polymer ?
#
loop_
_entity_poly.entity_id
_entity_poly.type
_entity_poly.pdbx_seq_one_letter_code
_entity_poly.pdbx_strand_id
1 'polypeptide(L)'
;MGYLLLFRNFISFFTKKNYIKTLFLVDILYMKDLNAIYGFENGDFVIRQLSLLLKSKIKNQFLEILKRSVNIEIKNTHADVFEIMIHDNLTIEEILEIKTLIYEAVVSYDFKLLDKISKITIDVTIGCSKSNDSHIKAFAEKALHEAKLNYLPYMYYDSFLYKDEFINKDLLEIINYSIDNNLVEPYFQAIMDNTTDKIVKYEALMRIFDKNGNMIMPYIFIPKSKKSRLYHKLMEQLFDKIIDYIKKYQIHVSINLDYSDIMNPNIKKSIISKIKSNDIGHFLTFEVLESEKVSNFDLVNDFITQVRMYGVKIAIDDFGTGFSNYENILNLDIDYIKIDGSLIKKIDEDIYLNLIKSIVLFSKQQNIKVIAEFVSDLKTLRYVKNIKIDYSQGYHIGKPMSIDELLKVSDEKRT
;
A
#
# COMPACT_ATOMS: atom_id res chain seq x y z
N MET A 1 48.07 35.18 17.66
CA MET A 1 46.63 35.12 17.93
C MET A 1 45.77 34.58 16.75
N GLY A 2 46.29 34.57 15.52
CA GLY A 2 45.58 34.06 14.32
C GLY A 2 45.51 32.54 14.16
N TYR A 3 46.47 31.78 14.69
CA TYR A 3 46.50 30.31 14.52
C TYR A 3 45.51 29.56 15.42
N LEU A 4 45.11 30.12 16.57
CA LEU A 4 44.10 29.48 17.44
C LEU A 4 42.66 29.59 16.89
N LEU A 5 42.37 30.65 16.13
CA LEU A 5 41.04 30.80 15.48
C LEU A 5 40.87 29.86 14.26
N LEU A 6 41.95 29.65 13.50
CA LEU A 6 41.93 28.69 12.37
C LEU A 6 41.79 27.23 12.86
N PHE A 7 42.49 26.90 13.98
CA PHE A 7 42.39 25.55 14.55
C PHE A 7 41.00 25.27 15.17
N ARG A 8 40.36 26.29 15.76
CA ARG A 8 39.03 26.20 16.32
C ARG A 8 37.97 26.03 15.23
N ASN A 9 38.10 26.70 14.10
CA ASN A 9 37.25 26.54 12.92
C ASN A 9 37.51 25.21 12.20
N PHE A 10 38.74 24.70 12.19
CA PHE A 10 39.09 23.40 11.63
C PHE A 10 38.54 22.25 12.47
N ILE A 11 38.59 22.33 13.81
CA ILE A 11 38.00 21.34 14.71
C ILE A 11 36.46 21.39 14.63
N SER A 12 35.85 22.57 14.46
CA SER A 12 34.37 22.67 14.29
C SER A 12 33.90 22.09 12.97
N PHE A 13 34.74 22.02 11.95
CA PHE A 13 34.41 21.41 10.66
C PHE A 13 34.49 19.87 10.72
N PHE A 14 35.34 19.28 11.57
CA PHE A 14 35.47 17.83 11.78
C PHE A 14 34.60 17.27 12.92
N THR A 15 33.96 18.12 13.74
CA THR A 15 33.12 17.69 14.87
C THR A 15 31.63 17.83 14.67
N LYS A 16 31.12 18.10 13.47
CA LYS A 16 29.74 17.80 13.14
C LYS A 16 29.62 16.28 12.95
N LYS A 17 29.57 15.52 14.04
CA LYS A 17 28.96 14.21 14.03
C LYS A 17 27.54 14.42 13.47
N ASN A 18 27.32 14.02 12.24
CA ASN A 18 25.96 13.99 11.65
C ASN A 18 25.17 12.91 12.40
N TYR A 19 24.54 13.32 13.51
CA TYR A 19 23.65 12.44 14.24
C TYR A 19 22.41 12.21 13.40
N ILE A 20 22.08 10.94 13.19
CA ILE A 20 20.81 10.55 12.59
C ILE A 20 19.69 11.03 13.50
N LYS A 21 18.66 11.61 12.90
CA LYS A 21 17.46 12.10 13.58
C LYS A 21 16.24 11.44 12.95
N THR A 22 15.16 11.36 13.71
CA THR A 22 13.86 10.93 13.19
C THR A 22 12.86 12.06 13.42
N LEU A 23 12.12 12.40 12.37
CA LEU A 23 11.12 13.45 12.38
C LEU A 23 9.75 12.87 12.04
N PHE A 24 8.75 13.16 12.90
CA PHE A 24 7.35 12.92 12.62
C PHE A 24 6.65 14.27 12.42
N LEU A 25 5.87 14.38 11.35
CA LEU A 25 4.90 15.46 11.10
C LEU A 25 3.52 14.87 11.34
N VAL A 26 2.77 15.48 12.25
CA VAL A 26 1.40 15.06 12.60
C VAL A 26 0.46 16.16 12.15
N ASP A 27 -0.39 15.89 11.20
CA ASP A 27 -1.31 16.83 10.56
C ASP A 27 -2.76 16.47 10.92
N ILE A 28 -3.53 17.45 11.39
CA ILE A 28 -4.94 17.26 11.73
C ILE A 28 -5.76 17.25 10.44
N LEU A 29 -6.47 16.16 10.20
CA LEU A 29 -7.37 16.06 9.04
C LEU A 29 -8.61 16.93 9.21
N TYR A 30 -9.11 17.46 8.10
CA TYR A 30 -10.37 18.21 8.03
C TYR A 30 -10.46 19.43 8.96
N MET A 31 -9.33 20.07 9.29
CA MET A 31 -9.31 21.24 10.18
C MET A 31 -10.15 22.42 9.65
N LYS A 32 -10.25 22.55 8.31
CA LYS A 32 -11.13 23.55 7.68
C LYS A 32 -12.60 23.28 7.96
N ASP A 33 -13.01 22.03 7.90
CA ASP A 33 -14.40 21.62 8.17
C ASP A 33 -14.74 21.79 9.65
N LEU A 34 -13.78 21.43 10.52
CA LEU A 34 -13.91 21.68 11.95
C LEU A 34 -14.12 23.18 12.25
N ASN A 35 -13.31 24.03 11.63
CA ASN A 35 -13.45 25.49 11.78
C ASN A 35 -14.77 26.02 11.20
N ALA A 36 -15.26 25.46 10.10
CA ALA A 36 -16.52 25.83 9.50
C ALA A 36 -17.74 25.46 10.38
N ILE A 37 -17.66 24.28 11.04
CA ILE A 37 -18.76 23.77 11.88
C ILE A 37 -18.76 24.42 13.28
N TYR A 38 -17.59 24.53 13.91
CA TYR A 38 -17.47 24.89 15.33
C TYR A 38 -16.84 26.27 15.57
N GLY A 39 -16.36 26.95 14.51
CA GLY A 39 -15.67 28.24 14.58
C GLY A 39 -14.18 28.14 14.87
N PHE A 40 -13.41 29.16 14.45
CA PHE A 40 -11.94 29.20 14.57
C PHE A 40 -11.44 29.11 16.03
N GLU A 41 -12.16 29.72 16.99
CA GLU A 41 -11.78 29.68 18.40
C GLU A 41 -11.79 28.25 18.96
N ASN A 42 -12.76 27.42 18.55
CA ASN A 42 -12.81 26.00 18.90
C ASN A 42 -11.71 25.22 18.22
N GLY A 43 -11.41 25.52 16.95
CA GLY A 43 -10.27 24.92 16.24
C GLY A 43 -8.95 25.21 16.97
N ASP A 44 -8.69 26.46 17.34
CA ASP A 44 -7.49 26.85 18.11
C ASP A 44 -7.45 26.16 19.49
N PHE A 45 -8.62 25.93 20.10
CA PHE A 45 -8.68 25.23 21.37
C PHE A 45 -8.35 23.74 21.24
N VAL A 46 -8.79 23.10 20.18
CA VAL A 46 -8.42 21.71 19.83
C VAL A 46 -6.92 21.59 19.58
N ILE A 47 -6.33 22.50 18.80
CA ILE A 47 -4.87 22.54 18.54
C ILE A 47 -4.09 22.66 19.86
N ARG A 48 -4.54 23.52 20.78
CA ARG A 48 -3.90 23.65 22.11
C ARG A 48 -3.98 22.35 22.91
N GLN A 49 -5.10 21.67 22.91
CA GLN A 49 -5.27 20.39 23.61
C GLN A 49 -4.36 19.31 22.99
N LEU A 50 -4.26 19.22 21.65
CA LEU A 50 -3.35 18.32 20.99
C LEU A 50 -1.88 18.62 21.34
N SER A 51 -1.49 19.90 21.38
CA SER A 51 -0.15 20.31 21.83
C SER A 51 0.16 19.81 23.24
N LEU A 52 -0.80 19.93 24.18
CA LEU A 52 -0.65 19.45 25.54
C LEU A 52 -0.57 17.92 25.59
N LEU A 53 -1.42 17.22 24.85
CA LEU A 53 -1.43 15.77 24.76
C LEU A 53 -0.06 15.23 24.28
N LEU A 54 0.47 15.79 23.19
CA LEU A 54 1.77 15.41 22.63
C LEU A 54 2.92 15.69 23.62
N LYS A 55 2.95 16.87 24.22
CA LYS A 55 4.06 17.32 25.07
C LYS A 55 4.09 16.68 26.46
N SER A 56 2.95 16.37 27.04
CA SER A 56 2.86 15.85 28.41
C SER A 56 2.73 14.33 28.47
N LYS A 57 1.72 13.78 27.78
CA LYS A 57 1.39 12.36 27.87
C LYS A 57 2.22 11.51 26.92
N ILE A 58 2.20 11.85 25.63
CA ILE A 58 2.82 11.02 24.58
C ILE A 58 4.35 11.07 24.67
N LYS A 59 4.95 12.23 24.95
CA LYS A 59 6.40 12.36 25.12
C LYS A 59 6.97 11.40 26.17
N ASN A 60 6.28 11.22 27.29
CA ASN A 60 6.74 10.29 28.33
C ASN A 60 6.66 8.83 27.87
N GLN A 61 5.62 8.46 27.15
CA GLN A 61 5.46 7.11 26.58
C GLN A 61 6.52 6.80 25.51
N PHE A 62 7.02 7.79 24.76
CA PHE A 62 8.16 7.59 23.86
C PHE A 62 9.41 7.13 24.61
N LEU A 63 9.68 7.71 25.79
CA LEU A 63 10.84 7.31 26.59
C LEU A 63 10.70 5.88 27.13
N GLU A 64 9.48 5.44 27.41
CA GLU A 64 9.19 4.05 27.81
C GLU A 64 9.43 3.08 26.67
N ILE A 65 9.00 3.40 25.43
CA ILE A 65 9.25 2.61 24.23
C ILE A 65 10.75 2.52 23.95
N LEU A 66 11.44 3.67 23.95
CA LEU A 66 12.85 3.75 23.56
C LEU A 66 13.79 3.15 24.62
N LYS A 67 13.35 3.03 25.87
CA LYS A 67 14.11 2.49 27.01
C LYS A 67 15.49 3.14 27.20
N ARG A 68 15.63 4.38 26.71
CA ARG A 68 16.84 5.19 26.79
C ARG A 68 16.51 6.68 26.82
N SER A 69 17.43 7.47 27.37
CA SER A 69 17.29 8.94 27.40
C SER A 69 17.57 9.51 26.01
N VAL A 70 16.58 10.18 25.45
CA VAL A 70 16.65 10.79 24.10
C VAL A 70 16.12 12.21 24.15
N ASN A 71 16.74 13.11 23.42
CA ASN A 71 16.22 14.47 23.27
C ASN A 71 15.05 14.47 22.27
N ILE A 72 13.87 14.91 22.74
CA ILE A 72 12.63 14.97 21.97
C ILE A 72 12.11 16.40 21.97
N GLU A 73 12.03 17.01 20.81
CA GLU A 73 11.47 18.34 20.60
C GLU A 73 10.10 18.23 19.94
N ILE A 74 9.10 18.93 20.48
CA ILE A 74 7.74 18.98 19.94
C ILE A 74 7.35 20.44 19.73
N LYS A 75 7.05 20.78 18.49
CA LYS A 75 6.69 22.15 18.05
C LYS A 75 5.42 22.10 17.21
N ASN A 76 4.60 23.14 17.33
CA ASN A 76 3.57 23.43 16.33
C ASN A 76 4.24 24.35 15.30
N THR A 77 4.23 23.98 14.03
CA THR A 77 4.91 24.72 12.96
C THR A 77 3.95 25.50 12.06
N HIS A 78 2.76 24.95 11.87
CA HIS A 78 1.64 25.59 11.15
C HIS A 78 0.36 25.27 11.90
N ALA A 79 -0.71 26.00 11.67
CA ALA A 79 -1.96 25.94 12.46
C ALA A 79 -2.39 24.51 12.85
N ASP A 80 -2.28 23.54 11.95
CA ASP A 80 -2.76 22.16 12.06
C ASP A 80 -1.64 21.10 12.04
N VAL A 81 -0.34 21.50 11.90
CA VAL A 81 0.77 20.57 11.81
C VAL A 81 1.70 20.64 13.02
N PHE A 82 1.95 19.50 13.63
CA PHE A 82 2.93 19.32 14.71
C PHE A 82 4.17 18.61 14.22
N GLU A 83 5.33 19.08 14.65
CA GLU A 83 6.65 18.56 14.37
C GLU A 83 7.21 17.92 15.64
N ILE A 84 7.53 16.62 15.57
CA ILE A 84 8.12 15.84 16.65
C ILE A 84 9.50 15.37 16.17
N MET A 85 10.55 16.00 16.67
CA MET A 85 11.94 15.69 16.34
C MET A 85 12.56 14.83 17.44
N ILE A 86 13.02 13.66 17.10
CA ILE A 86 13.74 12.75 17.99
C ILE A 86 15.19 12.71 17.54
N HIS A 87 16.09 13.18 18.40
CA HIS A 87 17.52 13.26 18.14
C HIS A 87 18.19 11.91 18.40
N ASP A 88 17.74 10.88 17.69
CA ASP A 88 18.28 9.52 17.78
C ASP A 88 18.04 8.72 16.50
N ASN A 89 18.83 7.67 16.32
CA ASN A 89 18.75 6.72 15.23
C ASN A 89 17.76 5.60 15.59
N LEU A 90 16.48 5.85 15.39
CA LEU A 90 15.45 4.87 15.70
C LEU A 90 15.50 3.67 14.74
N THR A 91 15.19 2.48 15.24
CA THR A 91 14.92 1.32 14.40
C THR A 91 13.56 1.46 13.70
N ILE A 92 13.28 0.62 12.71
CA ILE A 92 11.98 0.62 12.03
C ILE A 92 10.87 0.22 13.01
N GLU A 93 11.13 -0.74 13.89
CA GLU A 93 10.19 -1.18 14.93
C GLU A 93 9.85 -0.03 15.89
N GLU A 94 10.85 0.71 16.39
CA GLU A 94 10.64 1.88 17.24
C GLU A 94 9.84 2.99 16.54
N ILE A 95 10.11 3.23 15.23
CA ILE A 95 9.34 4.18 14.43
C ILE A 95 7.88 3.72 14.31
N LEU A 96 7.64 2.43 14.06
CA LEU A 96 6.31 1.87 13.94
C LEU A 96 5.53 1.93 15.26
N GLU A 97 6.16 1.64 16.40
CA GLU A 97 5.54 1.74 17.72
C GLU A 97 5.19 3.20 18.06
N ILE A 98 6.12 4.14 17.86
CA ILE A 98 5.90 5.56 18.14
C ILE A 98 4.77 6.14 17.27
N LYS A 99 4.74 5.83 15.97
CA LYS A 99 3.68 6.32 15.09
C LYS A 99 2.30 5.78 15.50
N THR A 100 2.25 4.49 15.88
CA THR A 100 1.01 3.86 16.35
C THR A 100 0.54 4.51 17.64
N LEU A 101 1.44 4.73 18.58
CA LEU A 101 1.15 5.44 19.81
C LEU A 101 0.59 6.86 19.58
N ILE A 102 1.21 7.64 18.66
CA ILE A 102 0.71 8.98 18.31
C ILE A 102 -0.69 8.88 17.74
N TYR A 103 -0.91 8.02 16.77
CA TYR A 103 -2.19 7.87 16.08
C TYR A 103 -3.29 7.46 17.06
N GLU A 104 -3.11 6.36 17.79
CA GLU A 104 -4.10 5.84 18.74
C GLU A 104 -4.40 6.83 19.87
N ALA A 105 -3.37 7.49 20.40
CA ALA A 105 -3.57 8.47 21.47
C ALA A 105 -4.36 9.71 21.01
N VAL A 106 -4.24 10.11 19.75
CA VAL A 106 -4.98 11.25 19.20
C VAL A 106 -6.41 10.85 18.86
N VAL A 107 -6.61 9.75 18.14
CA VAL A 107 -7.93 9.31 17.67
C VAL A 107 -8.83 8.89 18.84
N SER A 108 -8.26 8.35 19.92
CA SER A 108 -9.00 7.96 21.11
C SER A 108 -9.25 9.09 22.12
N TYR A 109 -8.67 10.28 21.89
CA TYR A 109 -8.79 11.40 22.82
C TYR A 109 -10.06 12.21 22.60
N ASP A 110 -10.82 12.46 23.68
CA ASP A 110 -12.00 13.33 23.69
C ASP A 110 -11.58 14.81 23.75
N PHE A 111 -11.46 15.47 22.61
CA PHE A 111 -11.17 16.91 22.56
C PHE A 111 -12.40 17.72 22.97
N LYS A 112 -12.23 18.58 23.96
CA LYS A 112 -13.32 19.46 24.44
C LYS A 112 -13.46 20.70 23.57
N LEU A 113 -14.69 21.17 23.41
CA LEU A 113 -14.96 22.49 22.85
C LEU A 113 -14.95 23.56 23.99
N LEU A 114 -15.00 24.81 23.62
CA LEU A 114 -14.95 25.96 24.58
C LEU A 114 -16.08 25.95 25.59
N ASP A 115 -17.23 25.36 25.23
CA ASP A 115 -18.36 25.14 26.17
C ASP A 115 -18.02 24.15 27.30
N LYS A 116 -16.88 23.43 27.19
CA LYS A 116 -16.37 22.41 28.12
C LYS A 116 -17.27 21.20 28.34
N ILE A 117 -18.40 21.12 27.65
CA ILE A 117 -19.38 20.03 27.68
C ILE A 117 -19.28 19.17 26.46
N SER A 118 -19.29 19.81 25.26
CA SER A 118 -19.20 19.13 23.98
C SER A 118 -17.82 18.59 23.76
N LYS A 119 -17.76 17.37 23.19
CA LYS A 119 -16.52 16.68 22.85
C LYS A 119 -16.53 16.28 21.38
N ILE A 120 -15.38 16.32 20.76
CA ILE A 120 -15.16 15.84 19.40
C ILE A 120 -13.95 14.93 19.36
N THR A 121 -13.93 14.02 18.41
CA THR A 121 -12.75 13.27 18.00
C THR A 121 -12.15 13.92 16.76
N ILE A 122 -10.84 13.86 16.62
CA ILE A 122 -10.14 14.29 15.41
C ILE A 122 -9.34 13.12 14.86
N ASP A 123 -9.07 13.17 13.56
CA ASP A 123 -8.18 12.23 12.90
C ASP A 123 -6.91 12.95 12.44
N VAL A 124 -5.81 12.21 12.29
CA VAL A 124 -4.50 12.74 11.91
C VAL A 124 -3.83 11.90 10.85
N THR A 125 -3.04 12.54 10.01
CA THR A 125 -2.11 11.85 9.11
C THR A 125 -0.69 12.11 9.58
N ILE A 126 0.17 11.09 9.54
CA ILE A 126 1.54 11.16 10.03
C ILE A 126 2.52 10.92 8.88
N GLY A 127 3.38 11.91 8.60
CA GLY A 127 4.56 11.76 7.75
C GLY A 127 5.80 11.59 8.61
N CYS A 128 6.59 10.55 8.36
CA CYS A 128 7.81 10.30 9.11
C CYS A 128 9.03 10.21 8.20
N SER A 129 10.16 10.75 8.64
CA SER A 129 11.44 10.55 7.96
C SER A 129 12.59 10.36 8.95
N LYS A 130 13.65 9.71 8.46
CA LYS A 130 14.89 9.49 9.16
C LYS A 130 16.06 9.93 8.28
N SER A 131 16.90 10.82 8.80
CA SER A 131 18.05 11.33 8.06
C SER A 131 19.11 11.93 8.98
N ASN A 132 20.33 12.01 8.48
CA ASN A 132 21.39 12.83 9.04
C ASN A 132 21.53 14.20 8.32
N ASP A 133 20.67 14.44 7.33
CA ASP A 133 20.72 15.60 6.45
C ASP A 133 19.80 16.74 6.96
N SER A 134 20.08 17.96 6.50
CA SER A 134 19.24 19.14 6.69
C SER A 134 17.87 19.03 6.00
N HIS A 135 17.71 18.13 5.02
CA HIS A 135 16.48 17.91 4.25
C HIS A 135 15.48 16.98 4.94
N ILE A 136 15.75 16.52 6.17
CA ILE A 136 14.84 15.63 6.91
C ILE A 136 13.38 16.14 6.93
N LYS A 137 13.19 17.46 7.01
CA LYS A 137 11.86 18.06 7.00
C LYS A 137 11.17 17.91 5.65
N ALA A 138 11.88 18.16 4.56
CA ALA A 138 11.32 17.98 3.20
C ALA A 138 10.93 16.51 2.94
N PHE A 139 11.70 15.56 3.48
CA PHE A 139 11.38 14.14 3.38
C PHE A 139 10.13 13.77 4.21
N ALA A 140 10.00 14.31 5.42
CA ALA A 140 8.79 14.09 6.23
C ALA A 140 7.55 14.76 5.62
N GLU A 141 7.68 15.97 5.04
CA GLU A 141 6.61 16.66 4.31
C GLU A 141 6.16 15.85 3.09
N LYS A 142 7.11 15.24 2.37
CA LYS A 142 6.78 14.36 1.26
C LYS A 142 6.05 13.09 1.73
N ALA A 143 6.53 12.44 2.79
CA ALA A 143 5.84 11.30 3.38
C ALA A 143 4.42 11.66 3.80
N LEU A 144 4.23 12.83 4.44
CA LEU A 144 2.92 13.33 4.83
C LEU A 144 2.00 13.58 3.63
N HIS A 145 2.54 14.19 2.58
CA HIS A 145 1.80 14.43 1.34
C HIS A 145 1.36 13.13 0.66
N GLU A 146 2.26 12.17 0.52
CA GLU A 146 1.96 10.86 -0.06
C GLU A 146 0.95 10.07 0.80
N ALA A 147 1.06 10.15 2.14
CA ALA A 147 0.07 9.55 3.03
C ALA A 147 -1.33 10.13 2.80
N LYS A 148 -1.45 11.46 2.69
CA LYS A 148 -2.74 12.14 2.40
C LYS A 148 -3.30 11.77 1.03
N LEU A 149 -2.47 11.71 -0.01
CA LEU A 149 -2.89 11.34 -1.37
C LEU A 149 -3.43 9.92 -1.46
N ASN A 150 -2.88 9.02 -0.65
CA ASN A 150 -3.25 7.61 -0.64
C ASN A 150 -4.19 7.24 0.52
N TYR A 151 -4.74 8.22 1.24
CA TYR A 151 -5.64 8.04 2.39
C TYR A 151 -5.05 7.11 3.47
N LEU A 152 -3.72 7.15 3.64
CA LEU A 152 -3.03 6.37 4.65
C LEU A 152 -2.91 7.16 5.95
N PRO A 153 -3.07 6.53 7.13
CA PRO A 153 -2.90 7.22 8.40
C PRO A 153 -1.45 7.64 8.65
N TYR A 154 -0.50 7.00 7.97
CA TYR A 154 0.91 7.36 8.07
C TYR A 154 1.71 6.88 6.86
N MET A 155 2.86 7.55 6.62
CA MET A 155 3.91 7.08 5.72
C MET A 155 5.30 7.39 6.30
N TYR A 156 6.21 6.47 6.11
CA TYR A 156 7.63 6.62 6.50
C TYR A 156 8.49 6.78 5.26
N TYR A 157 9.39 7.77 5.35
CA TYR A 157 10.37 8.05 4.31
C TYR A 157 11.78 7.89 4.89
N ASP A 158 12.56 6.95 4.37
CA ASP A 158 13.95 6.77 4.77
C ASP A 158 14.88 7.41 3.74
N SER A 159 15.58 8.48 4.14
CA SER A 159 16.52 9.18 3.25
C SER A 159 17.75 8.33 2.88
N PHE A 160 18.04 7.27 3.62
CA PHE A 160 19.09 6.32 3.26
C PHE A 160 18.64 5.34 2.17
N LEU A 161 17.33 5.06 2.14
CA LEU A 161 16.70 4.27 1.08
C LEU A 161 16.24 5.17 -0.09
N TYR A 162 16.03 6.47 0.16
CA TYR A 162 15.47 7.43 -0.81
C TYR A 162 16.28 8.74 -0.86
N LYS A 163 17.35 8.77 -1.64
CA LYS A 163 18.01 10.02 -2.06
C LYS A 163 17.27 10.60 -3.27
N ASP A 164 16.35 11.52 -3.04
CA ASP A 164 15.23 11.88 -3.93
C ASP A 164 15.53 12.44 -5.33
N GLU A 165 16.57 13.21 -5.55
CA GLU A 165 16.89 13.65 -6.91
C GLU A 165 17.71 12.60 -7.67
N PHE A 166 18.59 11.88 -6.98
CA PHE A 166 19.31 10.75 -7.55
C PHE A 166 18.39 9.57 -7.81
N ILE A 167 17.48 9.20 -6.88
CA ILE A 167 16.58 8.06 -7.03
C ILE A 167 15.55 8.28 -8.13
N ASN A 168 15.04 9.50 -8.33
CA ASN A 168 14.11 9.73 -9.44
C ASN A 168 14.80 9.52 -10.80
N LYS A 169 16.08 9.86 -10.92
CA LYS A 169 16.88 9.58 -12.12
C LYS A 169 17.30 8.13 -12.13
N ASP A 170 17.84 7.62 -11.03
CA ASP A 170 18.26 6.23 -10.89
C ASP A 170 17.09 5.25 -11.05
N LEU A 171 15.90 5.56 -10.52
CA LEU A 171 14.73 4.69 -10.67
C LEU A 171 14.24 4.62 -12.12
N LEU A 172 14.26 5.73 -12.87
CA LEU A 172 13.99 5.71 -14.30
C LEU A 172 15.04 4.93 -15.08
N GLU A 173 16.32 5.06 -14.70
CA GLU A 173 17.40 4.27 -15.27
C GLU A 173 17.22 2.78 -14.96
N ILE A 174 16.83 2.42 -13.73
CA ILE A 174 16.53 1.04 -13.33
C ILE A 174 15.33 0.49 -14.13
N ILE A 175 14.24 1.27 -14.25
CA ILE A 175 13.06 0.85 -15.02
C ILE A 175 13.44 0.62 -16.49
N ASN A 176 14.14 1.56 -17.11
CA ASN A 176 14.60 1.41 -18.49
C ASN A 176 15.56 0.21 -18.63
N TYR A 177 16.53 0.09 -17.73
CA TYR A 177 17.46 -1.04 -17.72
C TYR A 177 16.71 -2.38 -17.64
N SER A 178 15.71 -2.48 -16.74
CA SER A 178 14.90 -3.69 -16.61
C SER A 178 14.12 -4.01 -17.89
N ILE A 179 13.55 -2.99 -18.54
CA ILE A 179 12.84 -3.14 -19.81
C ILE A 179 13.82 -3.59 -20.91
N ASP A 180 14.95 -2.89 -21.07
CA ASP A 180 15.91 -3.12 -22.15
C ASP A 180 16.62 -4.48 -22.03
N ASN A 181 16.75 -5.01 -20.81
CA ASN A 181 17.38 -6.30 -20.53
C ASN A 181 16.39 -7.43 -20.24
N ASN A 182 15.08 -7.21 -20.47
CA ASN A 182 14.02 -8.20 -20.23
C ASN A 182 13.99 -8.75 -18.78
N LEU A 183 14.20 -7.84 -17.80
CA LEU A 183 14.25 -8.16 -16.36
C LEU A 183 12.96 -7.81 -15.63
N VAL A 184 11.84 -7.80 -16.33
CA VAL A 184 10.50 -7.70 -15.76
C VAL A 184 9.98 -9.11 -15.53
N GLU A 185 9.80 -9.52 -14.25
CA GLU A 185 9.48 -10.90 -13.91
C GLU A 185 8.14 -11.00 -13.15
N PRO A 186 7.28 -11.96 -13.49
CA PRO A 186 6.14 -12.31 -12.65
C PRO A 186 6.59 -13.15 -11.44
N TYR A 187 6.18 -12.74 -10.26
CA TYR A 187 6.24 -13.54 -9.04
C TYR A 187 4.83 -14.02 -8.70
N PHE A 188 4.71 -15.31 -8.45
CA PHE A 188 3.43 -15.99 -8.33
C PHE A 188 3.05 -16.16 -6.87
N GLN A 189 1.90 -15.63 -6.47
CA GLN A 189 1.32 -15.86 -5.16
C GLN A 189 0.15 -16.83 -5.25
N ALA A 190 0.19 -17.88 -4.45
CA ALA A 190 -0.79 -18.95 -4.49
C ALA A 190 -2.16 -18.50 -3.96
N ILE A 191 -3.22 -18.94 -4.66
CA ILE A 191 -4.63 -18.82 -4.26
C ILE A 191 -5.17 -20.23 -4.06
N MET A 192 -5.62 -20.49 -2.82
CA MET A 192 -6.08 -21.79 -2.37
C MET A 192 -7.60 -21.87 -2.37
N ASP A 193 -8.16 -22.95 -2.86
CA ASP A 193 -9.57 -23.30 -2.70
C ASP A 193 -9.81 -23.76 -1.25
N ASN A 194 -10.71 -23.10 -0.54
CA ASN A 194 -11.00 -23.34 0.88
C ASN A 194 -11.76 -24.64 1.16
N THR A 195 -12.36 -25.24 0.13
CA THR A 195 -13.09 -26.51 0.25
C THR A 195 -12.16 -27.70 0.12
N THR A 196 -11.21 -27.62 -0.83
CA THR A 196 -10.32 -28.74 -1.17
C THR A 196 -8.93 -28.62 -0.57
N ASP A 197 -8.58 -27.47 -0.03
CA ASP A 197 -7.23 -27.11 0.45
C ASP A 197 -6.14 -27.19 -0.63
N LYS A 198 -6.52 -27.11 -1.91
CA LYS A 198 -5.60 -27.16 -3.04
C LYS A 198 -5.34 -25.78 -3.61
N ILE A 199 -4.12 -25.55 -4.06
CA ILE A 199 -3.80 -24.36 -4.86
C ILE A 199 -4.44 -24.55 -6.24
N VAL A 200 -5.24 -23.57 -6.66
CA VAL A 200 -6.02 -23.63 -7.91
C VAL A 200 -5.61 -22.59 -8.92
N LYS A 201 -5.02 -21.49 -8.48
CA LYS A 201 -4.50 -20.42 -9.33
C LYS A 201 -3.46 -19.58 -8.61
N TYR A 202 -2.84 -18.66 -9.33
CA TYR A 202 -1.79 -17.78 -8.81
C TYR A 202 -2.07 -16.34 -9.25
N GLU A 203 -1.78 -15.37 -8.38
CA GLU A 203 -1.67 -13.97 -8.80
C GLU A 203 -0.24 -13.67 -9.23
N ALA A 204 -0.09 -13.07 -10.41
CA ALA A 204 1.20 -12.64 -10.96
C ALA A 204 1.50 -11.22 -10.53
N LEU A 205 2.46 -11.07 -9.64
CA LEU A 205 2.91 -9.82 -9.07
C LEU A 205 4.22 -9.38 -9.75
N MET A 206 4.18 -8.25 -10.46
CA MET A 206 5.34 -7.73 -11.18
C MET A 206 6.53 -7.48 -10.26
N ARG A 207 7.73 -7.86 -10.70
CA ARG A 207 9.03 -7.51 -10.11
C ARG A 207 9.94 -7.00 -11.21
N ILE A 208 10.81 -6.04 -10.89
CA ILE A 208 11.89 -5.60 -11.77
C ILE A 208 13.22 -5.72 -11.05
N PHE A 209 14.31 -5.79 -11.80
CA PHE A 209 15.64 -5.98 -11.23
C PHE A 209 16.60 -4.91 -11.76
N ASP A 210 17.46 -4.42 -10.87
CA ASP A 210 18.56 -3.53 -11.24
C ASP A 210 19.74 -4.27 -11.88
N LYS A 211 20.77 -3.52 -12.29
CA LYS A 211 22.01 -4.08 -12.89
C LYS A 211 22.82 -4.99 -11.96
N ASN A 212 22.55 -4.95 -10.65
CA ASN A 212 23.22 -5.76 -9.65
C ASN A 212 22.38 -7.01 -9.28
N GLY A 213 21.22 -7.18 -9.89
CA GLY A 213 20.28 -8.25 -9.60
C GLY A 213 19.41 -7.99 -8.34
N ASN A 214 19.39 -6.77 -7.81
CA ASN A 214 18.52 -6.44 -6.69
C ASN A 214 17.07 -6.27 -7.20
N MET A 215 16.14 -6.94 -6.50
CA MET A 215 14.72 -6.84 -6.76
C MET A 215 14.15 -5.50 -6.30
N ILE A 216 13.39 -4.85 -7.17
CA ILE A 216 12.66 -3.62 -6.84
C ILE A 216 11.17 -3.95 -6.74
N MET A 217 10.56 -3.51 -5.64
CA MET A 217 9.16 -3.81 -5.32
C MET A 217 8.18 -2.93 -6.10
N PRO A 218 6.98 -3.43 -6.44
CA PRO A 218 5.98 -2.72 -7.26
C PRO A 218 5.61 -1.33 -6.75
N TYR A 219 5.41 -1.18 -5.43
CA TYR A 219 5.04 0.10 -4.82
C TYR A 219 6.08 1.21 -5.02
N ILE A 220 7.35 0.86 -5.34
CA ILE A 220 8.43 1.80 -5.64
C ILE A 220 8.34 2.26 -7.09
N PHE A 221 8.25 1.33 -8.04
CA PHE A 221 8.43 1.67 -9.46
C PHE A 221 7.12 1.91 -10.23
N ILE A 222 5.99 1.32 -9.84
CA ILE A 222 4.71 1.47 -10.56
C ILE A 222 4.27 2.93 -10.64
N PRO A 223 4.21 3.72 -9.52
CA PRO A 223 3.80 5.12 -9.60
C PRO A 223 4.71 5.95 -10.51
N LYS A 224 6.01 5.66 -10.52
CA LYS A 224 6.98 6.36 -11.38
C LYS A 224 6.85 5.94 -12.84
N SER A 225 6.66 4.65 -13.12
CA SER A 225 6.49 4.13 -14.46
C SER A 225 5.21 4.67 -15.12
N LYS A 226 4.11 4.80 -14.37
CA LYS A 226 2.86 5.44 -14.85
C LYS A 226 3.11 6.90 -15.22
N LYS A 227 3.75 7.69 -14.35
CA LYS A 227 4.10 9.11 -14.62
C LYS A 227 5.04 9.29 -15.81
N SER A 228 5.96 8.37 -16.05
CA SER A 228 6.93 8.42 -17.15
C SER A 228 6.47 7.72 -18.44
N ARG A 229 5.25 7.20 -18.49
CA ARG A 229 4.68 6.43 -19.61
C ARG A 229 5.45 5.14 -19.94
N LEU A 230 6.20 4.58 -18.99
CA LEU A 230 6.92 3.33 -19.14
C LEU A 230 6.11 2.11 -18.69
N TYR A 231 5.02 2.34 -17.96
CA TYR A 231 4.19 1.29 -17.37
C TYR A 231 3.68 0.28 -18.40
N HIS A 232 3.23 0.74 -19.57
CA HIS A 232 2.74 -0.14 -20.63
C HIS A 232 3.82 -1.11 -21.15
N LYS A 233 5.09 -0.66 -21.24
CA LYS A 233 6.20 -1.53 -21.65
C LYS A 233 6.49 -2.61 -20.61
N LEU A 234 6.40 -2.25 -19.33
CA LEU A 234 6.53 -3.21 -18.23
C LEU A 234 5.41 -4.25 -18.28
N MET A 235 4.16 -3.81 -18.47
CA MET A 235 3.01 -4.69 -18.60
C MET A 235 3.09 -5.60 -19.81
N GLU A 236 3.58 -5.09 -20.94
CA GLU A 236 3.76 -5.88 -22.16
C GLU A 236 4.75 -7.03 -21.95
N GLN A 237 5.92 -6.75 -21.36
CA GLN A 237 6.91 -7.80 -21.05
C GLN A 237 6.40 -8.78 -19.99
N LEU A 238 5.73 -8.28 -18.94
CA LEU A 238 5.13 -9.15 -17.94
C LEU A 238 4.13 -10.11 -18.58
N PHE A 239 3.25 -9.58 -19.43
CA PHE A 239 2.21 -10.37 -20.09
C PHE A 239 2.78 -11.41 -21.02
N ASP A 240 3.83 -11.08 -21.80
CA ASP A 240 4.52 -12.03 -22.68
C ASP A 240 5.12 -13.20 -21.88
N LYS A 241 5.79 -12.93 -20.76
CA LYS A 241 6.31 -14.00 -19.89
C LYS A 241 5.21 -14.85 -19.25
N ILE A 242 4.11 -14.25 -18.85
CA ILE A 242 2.97 -14.99 -18.31
C ILE A 242 2.37 -15.92 -19.38
N ILE A 243 2.26 -15.47 -20.64
CA ILE A 243 1.82 -16.31 -21.74
C ILE A 243 2.72 -17.56 -21.89
N ASP A 244 4.03 -17.35 -21.86
CA ASP A 244 4.99 -18.46 -21.96
C ASP A 244 4.87 -19.45 -20.80
N TYR A 245 4.68 -18.94 -19.58
CA TYR A 245 4.48 -19.79 -18.40
C TYR A 245 3.15 -20.54 -18.43
N ILE A 246 2.06 -19.89 -18.85
CA ILE A 246 0.76 -20.56 -19.04
C ILE A 246 0.89 -21.69 -20.04
N LYS A 247 1.50 -21.44 -21.20
CA LYS A 247 1.67 -22.45 -22.27
C LYS A 247 2.52 -23.62 -21.78
N LYS A 248 3.56 -23.34 -21.02
CA LYS A 248 4.53 -24.37 -20.57
C LYS A 248 4.00 -25.19 -19.40
N TYR A 249 3.34 -24.55 -18.44
CA TYR A 249 3.02 -25.17 -17.16
C TYR A 249 1.51 -25.37 -16.93
N GLN A 250 0.66 -24.88 -17.82
CA GLN A 250 -0.81 -24.99 -17.75
C GLN A 250 -1.37 -24.47 -16.42
N ILE A 251 -0.81 -23.36 -15.90
CA ILE A 251 -1.22 -22.73 -14.64
C ILE A 251 -2.28 -21.64 -14.90
N HIS A 252 -3.23 -21.52 -13.97
CA HIS A 252 -4.19 -20.42 -13.98
C HIS A 252 -3.57 -19.19 -13.30
N VAL A 253 -3.63 -18.02 -13.95
CA VAL A 253 -2.96 -16.80 -13.51
C VAL A 253 -3.91 -15.63 -13.48
N SER A 254 -3.93 -14.90 -12.36
CA SER A 254 -4.55 -13.59 -12.26
C SER A 254 -3.51 -12.49 -12.51
N ILE A 255 -3.91 -11.43 -13.19
CA ILE A 255 -3.07 -10.28 -13.55
C ILE A 255 -3.81 -9.00 -13.24
N ASN A 256 -3.17 -8.12 -12.49
CA ASN A 256 -3.66 -6.77 -12.24
C ASN A 256 -3.68 -5.95 -13.54
N LEU A 257 -4.81 -5.36 -13.86
CA LEU A 257 -5.00 -4.53 -15.04
C LEU A 257 -5.49 -3.14 -14.63
N ASP A 258 -4.73 -2.13 -14.99
CA ASP A 258 -5.07 -0.74 -14.70
C ASP A 258 -6.16 -0.23 -15.64
N TYR A 259 -7.06 0.62 -15.14
CA TYR A 259 -8.08 1.24 -15.98
C TYR A 259 -7.48 1.97 -17.19
N SER A 260 -6.32 2.60 -17.02
CA SER A 260 -5.63 3.27 -18.13
C SER A 260 -5.17 2.31 -19.24
N ASP A 261 -4.93 1.04 -18.94
CA ASP A 261 -4.60 0.00 -19.93
C ASP A 261 -5.83 -0.36 -20.76
N ILE A 262 -6.99 -0.48 -20.09
CA ILE A 262 -8.28 -0.74 -20.76
C ILE A 262 -8.67 0.42 -21.68
N MET A 263 -8.42 1.66 -21.24
CA MET A 263 -8.75 2.88 -21.99
C MET A 263 -7.79 3.15 -23.16
N ASN A 264 -6.61 2.54 -23.20
CA ASN A 264 -5.66 2.68 -24.29
C ASN A 264 -5.96 1.70 -25.43
N PRO A 265 -6.41 2.19 -26.62
CA PRO A 265 -6.83 1.30 -27.70
C PRO A 265 -5.73 0.36 -28.20
N ASN A 266 -4.46 0.80 -28.14
CA ASN A 266 -3.32 0.00 -28.61
C ASN A 266 -3.01 -1.13 -27.62
N ILE A 267 -3.03 -0.84 -26.31
CA ILE A 267 -2.81 -1.83 -25.25
C ILE A 267 -3.96 -2.85 -25.27
N LYS A 268 -5.21 -2.37 -25.28
CA LYS A 268 -6.40 -3.21 -25.40
C LYS A 268 -6.32 -4.18 -26.57
N LYS A 269 -6.01 -3.66 -27.77
CA LYS A 269 -5.85 -4.47 -28.98
C LYS A 269 -4.71 -5.48 -28.86
N SER A 270 -3.58 -5.09 -28.27
CA SER A 270 -2.42 -5.98 -28.04
C SER A 270 -2.80 -7.13 -27.12
N ILE A 271 -3.41 -6.84 -25.98
CA ILE A 271 -3.85 -7.85 -24.99
C ILE A 271 -4.81 -8.86 -25.66
N ILE A 272 -5.87 -8.39 -26.30
CA ILE A 272 -6.87 -9.26 -26.94
C ILE A 272 -6.26 -10.11 -28.06
N SER A 273 -5.37 -9.50 -28.87
CA SER A 273 -4.68 -10.23 -29.93
C SER A 273 -3.78 -11.35 -29.39
N LYS A 274 -3.02 -11.06 -28.32
CA LYS A 274 -2.15 -12.04 -27.65
C LYS A 274 -2.95 -13.19 -27.02
N ILE A 275 -4.08 -12.90 -26.36
CA ILE A 275 -4.98 -13.91 -25.79
C ILE A 275 -5.48 -14.83 -26.89
N LYS A 276 -6.01 -14.25 -27.97
CA LYS A 276 -6.56 -14.97 -29.10
C LYS A 276 -5.52 -15.85 -29.79
N SER A 277 -4.33 -15.29 -30.10
CA SER A 277 -3.30 -16.02 -30.87
C SER A 277 -2.65 -17.15 -30.08
N ASN A 278 -2.69 -17.12 -28.75
CA ASN A 278 -2.07 -18.14 -27.90
C ASN A 278 -3.09 -19.10 -27.25
N ASP A 279 -4.40 -18.86 -27.40
CA ASP A 279 -5.48 -19.68 -26.84
C ASP A 279 -5.36 -19.91 -25.33
N ILE A 280 -5.07 -18.83 -24.59
CA ILE A 280 -4.78 -18.89 -23.15
C ILE A 280 -5.87 -18.29 -22.28
N GLY A 281 -6.96 -17.79 -22.87
CA GLY A 281 -7.95 -16.99 -22.14
C GLY A 281 -8.54 -17.71 -20.93
N HIS A 282 -8.81 -19.01 -21.04
CA HIS A 282 -9.38 -19.81 -19.93
C HIS A 282 -8.41 -20.05 -18.76
N PHE A 283 -7.13 -19.73 -18.92
CA PHE A 283 -6.15 -19.71 -17.83
C PHE A 283 -5.98 -18.33 -17.20
N LEU A 284 -6.59 -17.28 -17.76
CA LEU A 284 -6.41 -15.92 -17.32
C LEU A 284 -7.59 -15.42 -16.47
N THR A 285 -7.24 -14.64 -15.45
CA THR A 285 -8.16 -13.75 -14.75
C THR A 285 -7.56 -12.34 -14.77
N PHE A 286 -8.33 -11.34 -15.18
CA PHE A 286 -7.94 -9.94 -15.00
C PHE A 286 -8.52 -9.39 -13.71
N GLU A 287 -7.68 -8.74 -12.90
CA GLU A 287 -8.05 -8.08 -11.66
C GLU A 287 -8.10 -6.58 -11.91
N VAL A 288 -9.27 -5.97 -11.65
CA VAL A 288 -9.52 -4.54 -11.87
C VAL A 288 -9.84 -3.90 -10.52
N LEU A 289 -9.18 -2.79 -10.19
CA LEU A 289 -9.36 -2.08 -8.93
C LEU A 289 -10.78 -1.48 -8.81
N GLU A 290 -11.43 -1.69 -7.65
CA GLU A 290 -12.71 -1.06 -7.31
C GLU A 290 -12.63 0.47 -7.26
N SER A 291 -11.54 0.99 -6.69
CA SER A 291 -11.36 2.41 -6.34
C SER A 291 -11.07 3.32 -7.53
N GLU A 292 -10.78 2.78 -8.71
CA GLU A 292 -10.56 3.61 -9.88
C GLU A 292 -11.89 4.28 -10.28
N LYS A 293 -11.89 5.61 -10.36
CA LYS A 293 -13.02 6.41 -10.87
C LYS A 293 -13.26 6.01 -12.32
N VAL A 294 -14.05 4.96 -12.50
CA VAL A 294 -14.48 4.51 -13.83
C VAL A 294 -15.35 5.61 -14.42
N SER A 295 -14.74 6.51 -15.17
CA SER A 295 -15.45 7.62 -15.84
C SER A 295 -16.29 7.13 -17.02
N ASN A 296 -16.07 5.89 -17.49
CA ASN A 296 -16.80 5.30 -18.61
C ASN A 296 -16.94 3.78 -18.45
N PHE A 297 -18.01 3.35 -17.80
CA PHE A 297 -18.34 1.95 -17.59
C PHE A 297 -18.56 1.19 -18.90
N ASP A 298 -19.07 1.84 -19.95
CA ASP A 298 -19.34 1.20 -21.24
C ASP A 298 -18.06 0.66 -21.88
N LEU A 299 -16.96 1.39 -21.78
CA LEU A 299 -15.67 0.95 -22.34
C LEU A 299 -15.07 -0.22 -21.55
N VAL A 300 -15.25 -0.25 -20.22
CA VAL A 300 -14.82 -1.38 -19.41
C VAL A 300 -15.66 -2.61 -19.73
N ASN A 301 -16.96 -2.47 -19.82
CA ASN A 301 -17.87 -3.55 -20.20
C ASN A 301 -17.60 -4.10 -21.61
N ASP A 302 -17.29 -3.21 -22.57
CA ASP A 302 -16.89 -3.62 -23.91
C ASP A 302 -15.58 -4.44 -23.88
N PHE A 303 -14.60 -4.02 -23.10
CA PHE A 303 -13.37 -4.79 -22.91
C PHE A 303 -13.64 -6.15 -22.26
N ILE A 304 -14.40 -6.17 -21.14
CA ILE A 304 -14.79 -7.41 -20.44
C ILE A 304 -15.48 -8.36 -21.42
N THR A 305 -16.45 -7.87 -22.18
CA THR A 305 -17.19 -8.67 -23.17
C THR A 305 -16.24 -9.28 -24.21
N GLN A 306 -15.28 -8.49 -24.71
CA GLN A 306 -14.33 -8.99 -25.72
C GLN A 306 -13.39 -10.07 -25.17
N VAL A 307 -12.85 -9.91 -23.95
CA VAL A 307 -11.91 -10.91 -23.40
C VAL A 307 -12.65 -12.18 -22.92
N ARG A 308 -13.89 -12.05 -22.47
CA ARG A 308 -14.74 -13.20 -22.08
C ARG A 308 -15.07 -14.13 -23.26
N MET A 309 -15.10 -13.63 -24.48
CA MET A 309 -15.25 -14.49 -25.70
C MET A 309 -14.11 -15.51 -25.84
N TYR A 310 -12.98 -15.27 -25.18
CA TYR A 310 -11.84 -16.19 -25.14
C TYR A 310 -11.71 -16.95 -23.81
N GLY A 311 -12.72 -16.87 -22.94
CA GLY A 311 -12.76 -17.59 -21.66
C GLY A 311 -12.04 -16.90 -20.49
N VAL A 312 -11.59 -15.66 -20.65
CA VAL A 312 -10.96 -14.88 -19.57
C VAL A 312 -11.97 -14.61 -18.47
N LYS A 313 -11.52 -14.75 -17.23
CA LYS A 313 -12.28 -14.42 -16.01
C LYS A 313 -11.97 -13.01 -15.52
N ILE A 314 -12.91 -12.40 -14.81
CA ILE A 314 -12.77 -11.04 -14.27
C ILE A 314 -12.90 -11.07 -12.75
N ALA A 315 -12.00 -10.39 -12.06
CA ALA A 315 -12.04 -10.15 -10.63
C ALA A 315 -12.10 -8.65 -10.32
N ILE A 316 -12.87 -8.26 -9.32
CA ILE A 316 -12.76 -6.93 -8.71
C ILE A 316 -11.81 -7.04 -7.53
N ASP A 317 -10.80 -6.17 -7.51
CA ASP A 317 -9.76 -6.13 -6.48
C ASP A 317 -10.02 -5.02 -5.45
N ASP A 318 -9.40 -5.16 -4.25
CA ASP A 318 -9.48 -4.23 -3.12
C ASP A 318 -10.91 -3.92 -2.63
N PHE A 319 -11.84 -4.87 -2.75
CA PHE A 319 -13.25 -4.65 -2.42
C PHE A 319 -13.46 -4.39 -0.94
N GLY A 320 -14.15 -3.28 -0.63
CA GLY A 320 -14.50 -2.88 0.73
C GLY A 320 -13.60 -1.82 1.34
N THR A 321 -12.60 -1.29 0.62
CA THR A 321 -11.68 -0.24 1.13
C THR A 321 -12.20 1.19 0.95
N GLY A 322 -13.25 1.38 0.15
CA GLY A 322 -13.74 2.70 -0.23
C GLY A 322 -15.25 2.81 -0.27
N PHE A 323 -15.73 3.63 -1.16
CA PHE A 323 -17.17 3.76 -1.46
C PHE A 323 -17.62 2.59 -2.34
N SER A 324 -17.59 1.37 -1.78
CA SER A 324 -18.04 0.17 -2.48
C SER A 324 -19.45 0.37 -3.00
N ASN A 325 -19.57 0.61 -4.30
CA ASN A 325 -20.88 0.75 -4.94
C ASN A 325 -21.27 -0.61 -5.52
N TYR A 326 -22.09 -1.34 -4.79
CA TYR A 326 -22.67 -2.62 -5.25
C TYR A 326 -23.37 -2.50 -6.62
N GLU A 327 -23.89 -1.32 -6.96
CA GLU A 327 -24.49 -1.04 -8.26
C GLU A 327 -23.48 -1.19 -9.41
N ASN A 328 -22.23 -0.77 -9.19
CA ASN A 328 -21.17 -0.93 -10.17
C ASN A 328 -20.88 -2.42 -10.44
N ILE A 329 -20.89 -3.24 -9.39
CA ILE A 329 -20.69 -4.69 -9.52
C ILE A 329 -21.82 -5.34 -10.31
N LEU A 330 -23.09 -4.93 -10.07
CA LEU A 330 -24.25 -5.47 -10.78
C LEU A 330 -24.22 -5.17 -12.28
N ASN A 331 -23.51 -4.12 -12.68
CA ASN A 331 -23.37 -3.70 -14.08
C ASN A 331 -22.18 -4.32 -14.81
N LEU A 332 -21.32 -5.06 -14.09
CA LEU A 332 -20.14 -5.73 -14.65
C LEU A 332 -20.34 -7.25 -14.61
N ASP A 333 -19.98 -7.92 -15.72
CA ASP A 333 -19.97 -9.39 -15.76
C ASP A 333 -18.66 -9.91 -15.15
N ILE A 334 -18.67 -10.17 -13.83
CA ILE A 334 -17.50 -10.56 -13.05
C ILE A 334 -17.62 -11.96 -12.45
N ASP A 335 -16.50 -12.61 -12.25
CA ASP A 335 -16.41 -13.97 -11.70
C ASP A 335 -15.97 -13.98 -10.23
N TYR A 336 -15.17 -12.99 -9.81
CA TYR A 336 -14.57 -12.95 -8.48
C TYR A 336 -14.65 -11.56 -7.84
N ILE A 337 -14.76 -11.56 -6.52
CA ILE A 337 -14.51 -10.40 -5.66
C ILE A 337 -13.38 -10.77 -4.71
N LYS A 338 -12.32 -9.93 -4.66
CA LYS A 338 -11.24 -10.04 -3.69
C LYS A 338 -11.52 -9.08 -2.54
N ILE A 339 -11.71 -9.62 -1.34
CA ILE A 339 -11.93 -8.81 -0.14
C ILE A 339 -10.58 -8.35 0.38
N ASP A 340 -10.41 -7.03 0.46
CA ASP A 340 -9.15 -6.39 0.87
C ASP A 340 -8.69 -6.82 2.26
N GLY A 341 -7.39 -6.85 2.41
CA GLY A 341 -6.73 -7.23 3.64
C GLY A 341 -7.05 -6.36 4.85
N SER A 342 -7.48 -5.11 4.69
CA SER A 342 -7.87 -4.25 5.81
C SER A 342 -9.11 -4.76 6.54
N LEU A 343 -10.03 -5.39 5.81
CA LEU A 343 -11.20 -6.05 6.39
C LEU A 343 -10.83 -7.43 6.95
N ILE A 344 -10.08 -8.22 6.21
CA ILE A 344 -9.70 -9.59 6.62
C ILE A 344 -8.84 -9.59 7.89
N LYS A 345 -7.95 -8.62 8.08
CA LYS A 345 -7.15 -8.46 9.30
C LYS A 345 -7.98 -8.26 10.57
N LYS A 346 -9.21 -7.76 10.43
CA LYS A 346 -10.15 -7.49 11.53
C LYS A 346 -11.33 -8.47 11.56
N ILE A 347 -11.20 -9.62 10.90
CA ILE A 347 -12.28 -10.61 10.77
C ILE A 347 -12.73 -11.20 12.12
N ASP A 348 -11.95 -11.06 13.18
CA ASP A 348 -12.29 -11.47 14.54
C ASP A 348 -13.11 -10.42 15.33
N GLU A 349 -13.28 -9.21 14.79
CA GLU A 349 -14.16 -8.18 15.32
C GLU A 349 -15.57 -8.34 14.72
N ASP A 350 -16.62 -8.39 15.56
CA ASP A 350 -18.00 -8.69 15.13
C ASP A 350 -18.53 -7.78 14.02
N ILE A 351 -18.16 -6.48 14.03
CA ILE A 351 -18.61 -5.52 13.03
C ILE A 351 -18.03 -5.83 11.64
N TYR A 352 -16.73 -6.17 11.58
CA TYR A 352 -16.06 -6.53 10.34
C TYR A 352 -16.49 -7.92 9.87
N LEU A 353 -16.64 -8.87 10.80
CA LEU A 353 -17.15 -10.20 10.49
C LEU A 353 -18.55 -10.13 9.85
N ASN A 354 -19.45 -9.28 10.37
CA ASN A 354 -20.79 -9.12 9.83
C ASN A 354 -20.79 -8.42 8.45
N LEU A 355 -19.88 -7.42 8.26
CA LEU A 355 -19.68 -6.80 6.96
C LEU A 355 -19.20 -7.82 5.93
N ILE A 356 -18.17 -8.60 6.24
CA ILE A 356 -17.64 -9.64 5.35
C ILE A 356 -18.70 -10.69 5.03
N LYS A 357 -19.49 -11.14 6.01
CA LYS A 357 -20.61 -12.05 5.77
C LYS A 357 -21.63 -11.46 4.81
N SER A 358 -21.90 -10.16 4.88
CA SER A 358 -22.83 -9.50 3.95
C SER A 358 -22.30 -9.49 2.52
N ILE A 359 -20.98 -9.24 2.35
CA ILE A 359 -20.30 -9.32 1.05
C ILE A 359 -20.40 -10.75 0.50
N VAL A 360 -20.08 -11.76 1.31
CA VAL A 360 -20.14 -13.18 0.91
C VAL A 360 -21.57 -13.59 0.51
N LEU A 361 -22.58 -13.14 1.25
CA LEU A 361 -23.98 -13.43 0.94
C LEU A 361 -24.41 -12.81 -0.39
N PHE A 362 -24.09 -11.53 -0.59
CA PHE A 362 -24.34 -10.82 -1.84
C PHE A 362 -23.68 -11.52 -3.03
N SER A 363 -22.38 -11.79 -2.93
CA SER A 363 -21.60 -12.45 -3.98
C SER A 363 -22.20 -13.81 -4.35
N LYS A 364 -22.59 -14.58 -3.35
CA LYS A 364 -23.22 -15.89 -3.57
C LYS A 364 -24.56 -15.80 -4.30
N GLN A 365 -25.38 -14.77 -4.01
CA GLN A 365 -26.66 -14.56 -4.71
C GLN A 365 -26.45 -14.17 -6.18
N GLN A 366 -25.31 -13.57 -6.50
CA GLN A 366 -24.91 -13.18 -7.86
C GLN A 366 -24.07 -14.25 -8.58
N ASN A 367 -23.83 -15.43 -7.98
CA ASN A 367 -22.93 -16.48 -8.47
C ASN A 367 -21.46 -16.00 -8.64
N ILE A 368 -21.06 -15.00 -7.88
CA ILE A 368 -19.69 -14.46 -7.84
C ILE A 368 -18.94 -15.19 -6.73
N LYS A 369 -17.71 -15.63 -7.02
CA LYS A 369 -16.82 -16.27 -6.07
C LYS A 369 -16.03 -15.24 -5.26
N VAL A 370 -15.76 -15.54 -4.00
CA VAL A 370 -15.06 -14.63 -3.09
C VAL A 370 -13.66 -15.14 -2.77
N ILE A 371 -12.68 -14.25 -2.83
CA ILE A 371 -11.29 -14.49 -2.43
C ILE A 371 -11.00 -13.62 -1.21
N ALA A 372 -10.54 -14.21 -0.11
CA ALA A 372 -10.02 -13.45 1.03
C ALA A 372 -8.52 -13.18 0.83
N GLU A 373 -8.14 -11.91 0.89
CA GLU A 373 -6.74 -11.51 0.82
C GLU A 373 -6.08 -11.44 2.20
N PHE A 374 -4.73 -11.33 2.21
CA PHE A 374 -3.93 -11.17 3.44
C PHE A 374 -4.22 -12.20 4.54
N VAL A 375 -4.60 -13.41 4.20
CA VAL A 375 -4.69 -14.51 5.17
C VAL A 375 -3.29 -14.81 5.71
N SER A 376 -2.98 -14.26 6.90
CA SER A 376 -1.62 -14.24 7.47
C SER A 376 -1.32 -15.44 8.36
N ASP A 377 -2.35 -16.08 8.90
CA ASP A 377 -2.23 -17.13 9.91
C ASP A 377 -3.41 -18.11 9.89
N LEU A 378 -3.26 -19.21 10.64
CA LEU A 378 -4.26 -20.27 10.74
C LEU A 378 -5.57 -19.80 11.40
N LYS A 379 -5.52 -18.83 12.32
CA LYS A 379 -6.72 -18.28 12.98
C LYS A 379 -7.59 -17.59 11.94
N THR A 380 -7.00 -16.69 11.17
CA THR A 380 -7.66 -15.97 10.07
C THR A 380 -8.23 -16.93 9.04
N LEU A 381 -7.47 -17.96 8.64
CA LEU A 381 -7.93 -18.98 7.70
C LEU A 381 -9.17 -19.72 8.21
N ARG A 382 -9.22 -20.05 9.51
CA ARG A 382 -10.40 -20.69 10.13
C ARG A 382 -11.65 -19.81 10.06
N TYR A 383 -11.52 -18.50 10.34
CA TYR A 383 -12.63 -17.57 10.19
C TYR A 383 -13.14 -17.53 8.74
N VAL A 384 -12.22 -17.37 7.78
CA VAL A 384 -12.51 -17.32 6.35
C VAL A 384 -13.27 -18.56 5.88
N LYS A 385 -12.82 -19.77 6.28
CA LYS A 385 -13.50 -21.03 5.96
C LYS A 385 -14.87 -21.15 6.64
N ASN A 386 -15.00 -20.75 7.91
CA ASN A 386 -16.26 -20.82 8.66
C ASN A 386 -17.35 -19.98 8.05
N ILE A 387 -17.05 -18.82 7.49
CA ILE A 387 -18.02 -17.97 6.78
C ILE A 387 -18.18 -18.33 5.31
N LYS A 388 -17.55 -19.45 4.87
CA LYS A 388 -17.68 -20.03 3.53
C LYS A 388 -17.25 -19.10 2.39
N ILE A 389 -16.13 -18.38 2.59
CA ILE A 389 -15.40 -17.74 1.51
C ILE A 389 -14.79 -18.84 0.64
N ASP A 390 -14.84 -18.67 -0.69
CA ASP A 390 -14.45 -19.73 -1.64
C ASP A 390 -12.92 -19.93 -1.67
N TYR A 391 -12.14 -18.85 -1.67
CA TYR A 391 -10.69 -18.89 -1.83
C TYR A 391 -9.95 -18.07 -0.80
N SER A 392 -8.69 -18.41 -0.56
CA SER A 392 -7.79 -17.69 0.34
C SER A 392 -6.46 -17.39 -0.33
N GLN A 393 -5.96 -16.17 -0.12
CA GLN A 393 -4.64 -15.72 -0.52
C GLN A 393 -3.98 -14.99 0.65
N GLY A 394 -2.68 -15.20 0.84
CA GLY A 394 -1.91 -14.53 1.89
C GLY A 394 -0.66 -15.32 2.25
N TYR A 395 0.14 -14.78 3.16
CA TYR A 395 1.43 -15.38 3.51
C TYR A 395 1.32 -16.74 4.23
N HIS A 396 0.16 -17.01 4.83
CA HIS A 396 -0.12 -18.34 5.39
C HIS A 396 -0.28 -19.41 4.30
N ILE A 397 -0.83 -19.03 3.14
CA ILE A 397 -1.00 -19.92 1.99
C ILE A 397 0.31 -20.05 1.20
N GLY A 398 0.94 -18.89 0.93
CA GLY A 398 2.23 -18.80 0.24
C GLY A 398 2.65 -17.35 0.03
N LYS A 399 3.96 -17.11 0.12
CA LYS A 399 4.53 -15.82 -0.28
C LYS A 399 4.67 -15.78 -1.80
N PRO A 400 4.69 -14.59 -2.42
CA PRO A 400 5.05 -14.47 -3.82
C PRO A 400 6.44 -15.06 -4.09
N MET A 401 6.56 -15.93 -5.09
CA MET A 401 7.81 -16.62 -5.46
C MET A 401 8.00 -16.65 -6.96
N SER A 402 9.23 -16.81 -7.41
CA SER A 402 9.55 -17.01 -8.83
C SER A 402 8.98 -18.33 -9.35
N ILE A 403 8.89 -18.47 -10.67
CA ILE A 403 8.40 -19.73 -11.26
C ILE A 403 9.29 -20.91 -10.90
N ASP A 404 10.61 -20.72 -10.81
CA ASP A 404 11.56 -21.77 -10.46
C ASP A 404 11.38 -22.26 -9.00
N GLU A 405 11.10 -21.32 -8.08
CA GLU A 405 10.79 -21.67 -6.68
C GLU A 405 9.45 -22.40 -6.60
N LEU A 406 8.45 -21.97 -7.35
CA LEU A 406 7.12 -22.58 -7.38
C LEU A 406 7.17 -24.03 -7.88
N LEU A 407 7.97 -24.31 -8.91
CA LEU A 407 8.15 -25.66 -9.43
C LEU A 407 8.82 -26.58 -8.41
N LYS A 408 9.86 -26.12 -7.69
CA LYS A 408 10.52 -26.89 -6.63
C LYS A 408 9.54 -27.28 -5.52
N VAL A 409 8.73 -26.31 -5.04
CA VAL A 409 7.71 -26.58 -4.01
C VAL A 409 6.64 -27.56 -4.48
N SER A 410 6.30 -27.55 -5.77
CA SER A 410 5.32 -28.49 -6.34
C SER A 410 5.87 -29.91 -6.46
N ASP A 411 7.16 -30.07 -6.74
CA ASP A 411 7.82 -31.39 -6.81
C ASP A 411 8.03 -32.02 -5.43
N GLU A 412 8.39 -31.21 -4.40
CA GLU A 412 8.51 -31.69 -3.01
C GLU A 412 7.19 -32.17 -2.41
N LYS A 413 6.05 -31.67 -2.88
CA LYS A 413 4.72 -32.14 -2.44
C LYS A 413 4.21 -33.38 -3.18
N ARG A 414 4.92 -33.81 -4.22
CA ARG A 414 4.62 -35.04 -5.00
C ARG A 414 5.42 -36.25 -4.55
N THR A 415 6.48 -36.06 -3.77
CA THR A 415 7.28 -37.10 -3.10
C THR A 415 6.79 -37.31 -1.66
#